data_9f197a864c62d3fd4de144b287a2012f
#
_entry.id   9f197a864c62d3fd4de144b287a2012f
#
_cell.length_a   1.000
_cell.length_b   1.000
_cell.length_c   1.000
_cell.angle_alpha   90.00
_cell.angle_beta   90.00
_cell.angle_gamma   90.00
#
_symmetry.space_group_name_H-M   'P 1'
#
loop_
_entity.id
_entity.type
_entity.pdbx_description
1 polymer ?
#
loop_
_entity_poly.entity_id
_entity_poly.type
_entity_poly.pdbx_seq_one_letter_code
_entity_poly.pdbx_strand_id
1 'polypeptide(L)'
;LVGQLLSTTGDFQLDGVDYSESMLAEAQSKQCYQNLQQVDLNQPLTHETASYDAVICIGTFTLGHVQPEALREMVRITKQGGVICFTVRDEFWLKSNFGKLLNELEQAGLTDPTELQTIDYILTEGSKCKLVLLTVL
;
A
#
# COMPACT_ATOMS: atom_id res chain seq x y z
N LEU A 1 -9.69 5.66 7.60
CA LEU A 1 -9.67 4.78 8.80
C LEU A 1 -8.25 4.40 9.22
N VAL A 2 -7.41 3.95 8.26
CA VAL A 2 -6.02 3.56 8.56
C VAL A 2 -5.24 4.73 9.17
N GLY A 3 -5.29 5.90 8.54
CA GLY A 3 -4.60 7.09 9.06
C GLY A 3 -5.11 7.51 10.43
N GLN A 4 -6.41 7.41 10.63
CA GLN A 4 -7.01 7.74 11.93
C GLN A 4 -6.52 6.79 13.03
N LEU A 5 -6.41 5.50 12.74
CA LEU A 5 -5.88 4.52 13.68
C LEU A 5 -4.40 4.76 13.97
N LEU A 6 -3.60 5.04 12.94
CA LEU A 6 -2.18 5.34 13.09
C LEU A 6 -1.96 6.59 13.95
N SER A 7 -2.78 7.62 13.80
CA SER A 7 -2.64 8.86 14.59
C SER A 7 -2.85 8.65 16.08
N THR A 8 -3.52 7.57 16.49
CA THR A 8 -3.73 7.23 17.89
C THR A 8 -2.60 6.37 18.48
N THR A 9 -1.71 5.82 17.64
CA THR A 9 -0.64 4.90 18.08
C THR A 9 0.72 5.56 18.20
N GLY A 10 0.90 6.78 17.69
CA GLY A 10 2.17 7.49 17.74
C GLY A 10 2.15 8.81 16.98
N ASP A 11 3.26 9.54 17.02
CA ASP A 11 3.45 10.82 16.33
C ASP A 11 3.94 10.55 14.90
N PHE A 12 3.00 10.30 13.99
CA PHE A 12 3.30 10.12 12.58
C PHE A 12 2.93 11.37 11.79
N GLN A 13 3.79 11.71 10.82
CA GLN A 13 3.45 12.67 9.77
C GLN A 13 2.85 11.86 8.61
N LEU A 14 1.55 11.99 8.39
CA LEU A 14 0.81 11.19 7.44
C LEU A 14 0.49 11.98 6.18
N ASP A 15 0.90 11.44 5.03
CA ASP A 15 0.42 11.85 3.72
C ASP A 15 -0.49 10.76 3.17
N GLY A 16 -1.58 11.15 2.53
CA GLY A 16 -2.53 10.23 1.94
C GLY A 16 -2.75 10.52 0.46
N VAL A 17 -2.95 9.45 -0.30
CA VAL A 17 -3.32 9.54 -1.72
C VAL A 17 -4.52 8.65 -1.98
N ASP A 18 -5.39 9.08 -2.88
CA ASP A 18 -6.53 8.29 -3.35
C ASP A 18 -6.94 8.80 -4.74
N TYR A 19 -7.54 7.95 -5.52
CA TYR A 19 -8.12 8.35 -6.80
C TYR A 19 -9.48 9.02 -6.62
N SER A 20 -10.22 8.67 -5.58
CA SER A 20 -11.56 9.16 -5.30
C SER A 20 -11.54 10.49 -4.54
N GLU A 21 -12.12 11.51 -5.13
CA GLU A 21 -12.28 12.82 -4.47
C GLU A 21 -13.13 12.73 -3.21
N SER A 22 -14.17 11.88 -3.21
CA SER A 22 -15.04 11.71 -2.05
C SER A 22 -14.30 11.06 -0.89
N MET A 23 -13.42 10.10 -1.15
CA MET A 23 -12.59 9.47 -0.13
C MET A 23 -11.56 10.44 0.44
N LEU A 24 -10.99 11.30 -0.40
CA LEU A 24 -10.07 12.35 0.04
C LEU A 24 -10.78 13.38 0.93
N ALA A 25 -12.01 13.76 0.58
CA ALA A 25 -12.79 14.68 1.40
C ALA A 25 -13.09 14.08 2.77
N GLU A 26 -13.43 12.80 2.83
CA GLU A 26 -13.65 12.12 4.10
C GLU A 26 -12.36 12.00 4.91
N ALA A 27 -11.23 11.68 4.26
CA ALA A 27 -9.92 11.64 4.91
C ALA A 27 -9.56 13.02 5.50
N GLN A 28 -9.83 14.10 4.78
CA GLN A 28 -9.59 15.45 5.27
C GLN A 28 -10.39 15.76 6.52
N SER A 29 -11.61 15.26 6.61
CA SER A 29 -12.47 15.43 7.79
C SER A 29 -11.90 14.80 9.05
N LYS A 30 -11.02 13.82 8.93
CA LYS A 30 -10.36 13.14 10.07
C LYS A 30 -9.24 13.98 10.68
N GLN A 31 -8.71 14.97 9.98
CA GLN A 31 -7.68 15.92 10.45
C GLN A 31 -6.39 15.23 10.94
N CYS A 32 -6.05 14.07 10.39
CA CYS A 32 -4.85 13.31 10.76
C CYS A 32 -3.78 13.29 9.66
N TYR A 33 -4.08 13.85 8.48
CA TYR A 33 -3.15 13.88 7.35
C TYR A 33 -2.52 15.27 7.19
N GLN A 34 -1.20 15.28 6.93
CA GLN A 34 -0.46 16.50 6.63
C GLN A 34 -0.76 16.97 5.20
N ASN A 35 -0.74 16.05 4.24
CA ASN A 35 -1.06 16.29 2.84
C ASN A 35 -1.99 15.21 2.32
N LEU A 36 -2.93 15.60 1.46
CA LEU A 36 -3.81 14.70 0.73
C LEU A 36 -3.76 15.07 -0.74
N GLN A 37 -3.63 14.08 -1.62
CA GLN A 37 -3.49 14.29 -3.05
C GLN A 37 -4.29 13.26 -3.83
N GLN A 38 -5.00 13.73 -4.86
CA GLN A 38 -5.65 12.83 -5.81
C GLN A 38 -4.58 12.24 -6.75
N VAL A 39 -4.49 10.92 -6.78
CA VAL A 39 -3.48 10.20 -7.56
C VAL A 39 -4.08 8.96 -8.18
N ASP A 40 -3.73 8.69 -9.43
CA ASP A 40 -3.94 7.40 -10.08
C ASP A 40 -2.69 6.53 -9.83
N LEU A 41 -2.82 5.49 -9.01
CA LEU A 41 -1.71 4.61 -8.66
C LEU A 41 -1.21 3.76 -9.84
N ASN A 42 -1.94 3.71 -10.95
CA ASN A 42 -1.48 3.08 -12.19
C ASN A 42 -0.51 3.97 -12.98
N GLN A 43 -0.30 5.20 -12.53
CA GLN A 43 0.64 6.15 -13.12
C GLN A 43 1.82 6.39 -12.19
N PRO A 44 2.98 6.86 -12.72
CA PRO A 44 4.10 7.22 -11.87
C PRO A 44 3.72 8.28 -10.83
N LEU A 45 4.21 8.11 -9.61
CA LEU A 45 3.97 9.06 -8.53
C LEU A 45 4.89 10.28 -8.67
N THR A 46 4.38 11.45 -8.29
CA THR A 46 5.17 12.70 -8.25
C THR A 46 6.05 12.81 -7.00
N HIS A 47 5.87 11.90 -6.05
CA HIS A 47 6.63 11.87 -4.80
C HIS A 47 8.11 11.55 -5.08
N GLU A 48 8.99 12.14 -4.28
CA GLU A 48 10.42 11.93 -4.42
C GLU A 48 10.83 10.51 -4.02
N THR A 49 11.91 10.03 -4.65
CA THR A 49 12.54 8.75 -4.30
C THR A 49 13.02 8.79 -2.85
N ALA A 50 12.80 7.68 -2.13
CA ALA A 50 13.26 7.51 -0.75
C ALA A 50 12.82 8.66 0.18
N SER A 51 11.54 9.03 0.11
CA SER A 51 11.00 10.14 0.89
C SER A 51 10.17 9.70 2.09
N TYR A 52 9.76 8.44 2.18
CA TYR A 52 8.90 7.93 3.26
C TYR A 52 9.57 6.83 4.06
N ASP A 53 9.35 6.82 5.37
CA ASP A 53 9.81 5.76 6.27
C ASP A 53 8.97 4.50 6.16
N ALA A 54 7.70 4.65 5.80
CA ALA A 54 6.79 3.53 5.61
C ALA A 54 5.68 3.89 4.62
N VAL A 55 5.18 2.88 3.92
CA VAL A 55 4.04 2.99 3.04
C VAL A 55 3.01 1.92 3.44
N ILE A 56 1.76 2.33 3.58
CA ILE A 56 0.66 1.44 3.92
C ILE A 56 -0.43 1.56 2.87
N CYS A 57 -0.87 0.42 2.34
CA CYS A 57 -1.84 0.38 1.26
C CYS A 57 -2.85 -0.74 1.51
N ILE A 58 -3.96 -0.39 2.14
CA ILE A 58 -5.00 -1.33 2.56
C ILE A 58 -6.25 -1.15 1.70
N GLY A 59 -6.76 -2.27 1.16
CA GLY A 59 -8.01 -2.26 0.41
C GLY A 59 -7.90 -1.69 -1.01
N THR A 60 -6.70 -1.55 -1.54
CA THR A 60 -6.46 -0.96 -2.87
C THR A 60 -6.28 -2.02 -3.95
N PHE A 61 -5.52 -3.06 -3.67
CA PHE A 61 -5.29 -4.14 -4.64
C PHE A 61 -6.46 -5.12 -4.64
N THR A 62 -7.49 -4.73 -5.37
CA THR A 62 -8.70 -5.49 -5.65
C THR A 62 -8.85 -5.66 -7.16
N LEU A 63 -9.80 -6.45 -7.61
CA LEU A 63 -9.98 -6.69 -9.04
C LEU A 63 -10.33 -5.41 -9.80
N GLY A 64 -9.55 -5.11 -10.84
CA GLY A 64 -9.88 -4.13 -11.87
C GLY A 64 -9.50 -2.67 -11.61
N HIS A 65 -8.87 -2.34 -10.49
CA HIS A 65 -8.54 -0.95 -10.15
C HIS A 65 -7.06 -0.64 -10.28
N VAL A 66 -6.24 -1.11 -9.36
CA VAL A 66 -4.80 -0.83 -9.33
C VAL A 66 -4.03 -2.09 -9.69
N GLN A 67 -3.08 -1.97 -10.61
CA GLN A 67 -2.27 -3.09 -11.07
C GLN A 67 -1.10 -3.36 -10.12
N PRO A 68 -0.57 -4.60 -10.10
CA PRO A 68 0.56 -4.95 -9.22
C PRO A 68 1.80 -4.06 -9.41
N GLU A 69 2.02 -3.55 -10.62
CA GLU A 69 3.15 -2.69 -10.94
C GLU A 69 3.23 -1.42 -10.09
N ALA A 70 2.10 -0.98 -9.52
CA ALA A 70 2.07 0.15 -8.58
C ALA A 70 3.02 -0.07 -7.39
N LEU A 71 3.28 -1.32 -7.03
CA LEU A 71 4.21 -1.66 -5.96
C LEU A 71 5.64 -1.15 -6.23
N ARG A 72 6.06 -1.07 -7.49
CA ARG A 72 7.38 -0.56 -7.85
C ARG A 72 7.57 0.89 -7.43
N GLU A 73 6.53 1.70 -7.60
CA GLU A 73 6.55 3.09 -7.15
C GLU A 73 6.54 3.19 -5.62
N MET A 74 5.81 2.30 -4.95
CA MET A 74 5.84 2.25 -3.48
C MET A 74 7.24 1.92 -2.96
N VAL A 75 7.94 1.00 -3.61
CA VAL A 75 9.35 0.68 -3.28
C VAL A 75 10.23 1.91 -3.53
N ARG A 76 10.05 2.59 -4.67
CA ARG A 76 10.86 3.76 -5.02
C ARG A 76 10.77 4.87 -3.98
N ILE A 77 9.57 5.20 -3.52
CA ILE A 77 9.35 6.31 -2.58
C ILE A 77 9.69 5.95 -1.13
N THR A 78 9.88 4.68 -0.82
CA THR A 78 10.24 4.22 0.52
C THR A 78 11.74 4.27 0.72
N LYS A 79 12.18 4.78 1.85
CA LYS A 79 13.60 4.85 2.21
C LYS A 79 14.17 3.45 2.42
N GLN A 80 15.48 3.33 2.25
CA GLN A 80 16.23 2.14 2.63
C GLN A 80 15.98 1.81 4.11
N GLY A 81 15.65 0.56 4.40
CA GLY A 81 15.25 0.14 5.75
C GLY A 81 13.79 0.43 6.08
N GLY A 82 13.08 1.13 5.20
CA GLY A 82 11.66 1.41 5.37
C GLY A 82 10.78 0.19 5.09
N VAL A 83 9.53 0.25 5.53
CA VAL A 83 8.59 -0.87 5.49
C VAL A 83 7.42 -0.54 4.58
N ILE A 84 7.00 -1.53 3.79
CA ILE A 84 5.78 -1.45 2.99
C ILE A 84 4.83 -2.54 3.47
N CYS A 85 3.62 -2.15 3.87
CA CYS A 85 2.56 -3.06 4.29
C CYS A 85 1.34 -2.85 3.40
N PHE A 86 0.88 -3.91 2.76
CA PHE A 86 -0.29 -3.81 1.90
C PHE A 86 -1.11 -5.09 1.91
N THR A 87 -2.35 -4.97 1.45
CA THR A 87 -3.24 -6.12 1.29
C THR A 87 -3.56 -6.34 -0.17
N VAL A 88 -3.69 -7.62 -0.55
CA VAL A 88 -4.13 -8.04 -1.88
C VAL A 88 -5.27 -9.03 -1.71
N ARG A 89 -6.41 -8.74 -2.28
CA ARG A 89 -7.56 -9.63 -2.23
C ARG A 89 -7.20 -10.97 -2.88
N ASP A 90 -7.59 -12.10 -2.27
CA ASP A 90 -7.20 -13.43 -2.74
C ASP A 90 -7.55 -13.67 -4.20
N GLU A 91 -8.72 -13.22 -4.64
CA GLU A 91 -9.12 -13.34 -6.04
C GLU A 91 -8.15 -12.62 -6.98
N PHE A 92 -7.71 -11.42 -6.60
CA PHE A 92 -6.75 -10.66 -7.39
C PHE A 92 -5.36 -11.30 -7.35
N TRP A 93 -4.95 -11.81 -6.20
CA TRP A 93 -3.68 -12.54 -6.09
C TRP A 93 -3.60 -13.70 -7.07
N LEU A 94 -4.67 -14.50 -7.16
CA LEU A 94 -4.72 -15.66 -8.05
C LEU A 94 -4.74 -15.30 -9.54
N LYS A 95 -5.33 -14.15 -9.89
CA LYS A 95 -5.49 -13.70 -11.29
C LYS A 95 -4.41 -12.74 -11.75
N SER A 96 -3.48 -12.37 -10.88
CA SER A 96 -2.44 -11.39 -11.18
C SER A 96 -1.05 -12.00 -11.09
N ASN A 97 -0.04 -11.15 -11.35
CA ASN A 97 1.37 -11.55 -11.29
C ASN A 97 2.08 -11.09 -10.02
N PHE A 98 1.35 -10.90 -8.92
CA PHE A 98 1.96 -10.41 -7.67
C PHE A 98 3.11 -11.30 -7.18
N GLY A 99 2.92 -12.61 -7.17
CA GLY A 99 3.97 -13.52 -6.74
C GLY A 99 5.25 -13.40 -7.58
N LYS A 100 5.08 -13.26 -8.89
CA LYS A 100 6.21 -13.05 -9.81
C LYS A 100 6.89 -11.71 -9.56
N LEU A 101 6.11 -10.64 -9.40
CA LEU A 101 6.63 -9.30 -9.14
C LEU A 101 7.41 -9.26 -7.83
N LEU A 102 6.89 -9.84 -6.76
CA LEU A 102 7.59 -9.90 -5.48
C LEU A 102 8.91 -10.66 -5.60
N ASN A 103 8.92 -11.77 -6.32
CA ASN A 103 10.15 -12.51 -6.57
C ASN A 103 11.15 -11.70 -7.39
N GLU A 104 10.70 -10.94 -8.39
CA GLU A 104 11.57 -10.06 -9.17
C GLU A 104 12.23 -8.98 -8.28
N LEU A 105 11.46 -8.39 -7.36
CA LEU A 105 11.99 -7.38 -6.43
C LEU A 105 13.04 -7.97 -5.49
N GLU A 106 12.81 -9.17 -4.98
CA GLU A 106 13.76 -9.88 -4.13
C GLU A 106 15.05 -10.22 -4.91
N GLN A 107 14.92 -10.74 -6.10
CA GLN A 107 16.07 -11.11 -6.95
C GLN A 107 16.87 -9.89 -7.37
N ALA A 108 16.24 -8.75 -7.54
CA ALA A 108 16.91 -7.49 -7.84
C ALA A 108 17.59 -6.85 -6.61
N GLY A 109 17.42 -7.42 -5.42
CA GLY A 109 17.98 -6.87 -4.19
C GLY A 109 17.30 -5.59 -3.70
N LEU A 110 16.07 -5.34 -4.13
CA LEU A 110 15.32 -4.14 -3.76
C LEU A 110 14.50 -4.32 -2.48
N THR A 111 14.09 -5.53 -2.18
CA THR A 111 13.35 -5.87 -0.98
C THR A 111 13.91 -7.15 -0.36
N ASP A 112 13.69 -7.32 0.95
CA ASP A 112 13.97 -8.58 1.63
C ASP A 112 12.91 -9.64 1.26
N PRO A 113 13.09 -10.90 1.67
CA PRO A 113 12.08 -11.93 1.45
C PRO A 113 10.72 -11.52 2.01
N THR A 114 9.69 -11.74 1.20
CA THR A 114 8.32 -11.33 1.51
C THR A 114 7.73 -12.13 2.66
N GLU A 115 7.14 -11.44 3.62
CA GLU A 115 6.29 -12.05 4.64
C GLU A 115 4.83 -11.98 4.19
N LEU A 116 4.17 -13.14 4.15
CA LEU A 116 2.79 -13.28 3.71
C LEU A 116 1.92 -13.89 4.80
N GLN A 117 0.73 -13.31 5.00
CA GLN A 117 -0.32 -13.88 5.83
C GLN A 117 -1.64 -13.85 5.07
N THR A 118 -2.44 -14.91 5.21
CA THR A 118 -3.84 -14.86 4.75
C THR A 118 -4.71 -14.44 5.93
N ILE A 119 -5.47 -13.36 5.75
CA ILE A 119 -6.35 -12.81 6.79
C ILE A 119 -7.76 -12.65 6.24
N ASP A 120 -8.73 -12.49 7.14
CA ASP A 120 -10.09 -12.14 6.75
C ASP A 120 -10.11 -10.69 6.26
N TYR A 121 -10.74 -10.47 5.09
CA TYR A 121 -10.83 -9.16 4.48
C TYR A 121 -12.14 -8.47 4.84
N ILE A 122 -13.25 -9.12 4.54
CA ILE A 122 -14.58 -8.70 4.96
C ILE A 122 -15.25 -9.89 5.63
N LEU A 123 -15.43 -9.81 6.94
CA LEU A 123 -15.93 -10.94 7.73
C LEU A 123 -17.34 -11.38 7.30
N THR A 124 -18.21 -10.42 6.97
CA THR A 124 -19.59 -10.69 6.55
C THR A 124 -19.69 -11.38 5.20
N GLU A 125 -18.68 -11.21 4.34
CA GLU A 125 -18.63 -11.85 3.01
C GLU A 125 -17.84 -13.16 3.02
N GLY A 126 -17.09 -13.44 4.08
CA GLY A 126 -16.16 -14.56 4.12
C GLY A 126 -14.98 -14.42 3.17
N SER A 127 -14.74 -13.21 2.65
CA SER A 127 -13.61 -12.96 1.73
C SER A 127 -12.31 -12.82 2.50
N LYS A 128 -11.22 -13.22 1.85
CA LYS A 128 -9.87 -13.19 2.43
C LYS A 128 -8.93 -12.37 1.57
N CYS A 129 -7.84 -11.91 2.18
CA CYS A 129 -6.76 -11.24 1.48
C CYS A 129 -5.40 -11.71 1.99
N LYS A 130 -4.38 -11.45 1.19
CA LYS A 130 -2.98 -11.57 1.62
C LYS A 130 -2.57 -10.27 2.29
N LEU A 131 -2.03 -10.38 3.49
CA LEU A 131 -1.31 -9.27 4.12
C LEU A 131 0.16 -9.45 3.80
N VAL A 132 0.74 -8.45 3.18
CA VAL A 132 2.13 -8.50 2.69
C VAL A 132 2.95 -7.47 3.42
N LEU A 133 4.11 -7.89 3.91
CA LEU A 133 5.07 -7.02 4.59
C LEU A 133 6.42 -7.14 3.91
N LEU A 134 6.98 -6.00 3.51
CA LEU A 134 8.29 -5.90 2.85
C LEU A 134 9.16 -4.88 3.57
N THR A 135 10.47 -5.14 3.60
CA THR A 135 11.47 -4.14 3.95
C THR A 135 12.26 -3.76 2.70
N VAL A 136 12.47 -2.47 2.49
CA VAL A 136 13.27 -1.96 1.36
C VAL A 136 14.75 -2.04 1.72
N LEU A 137 15.53 -2.68 0.85
CA LEU A 137 16.97 -2.88 1.04
C LEU A 137 17.79 -1.72 0.48
#